data_d774be9959020d2771567474e3dc3ee9
#
_entry.id   d774be9959020d2771567474e3dc3ee9
#
_cell.length_a   1.000
_cell.length_b   1.000
_cell.length_c   1.000
_cell.angle_alpha   90.00
_cell.angle_beta   90.00
_cell.angle_gamma   90.00
#
_symmetry.space_group_name_H-M   'P 1'
#
loop_
_entity.id
_entity.type
_entity.pdbx_description
1 polymer ?
#
loop_
_entity_poly.entity_id
_entity_poly.type
_entity_poly.pdbx_seq_one_letter_code
_entity_poly.pdbx_strand_id
1 'polypeptide(L)'
;MMEKIIDLLHSGGYSCVIGNGTEIRTFTQRGVADLYDLFRQDPSFMKGACIADKVIGKAAAGLMVLGGIRQVYADVISQPALALLHNANIEVSYVRLVPFIENRDKSGWCPLETACYGIESIQEIFRIIENFLSKIRMKKNLLGILLVCAFLSSSLQAQVRKDTTQAGHNYEIDGVVVTGTRNETDIRHLPMTIS
;
A
#
# COMPACT_ATOMS: atom_id res chain seq x y z
N MET A 1 -25.25 -2.28 21.93
CA MET A 1 -23.96 -1.95 21.32
C MET A 1 -23.80 -2.69 20.00
N MET A 2 -23.88 -4.02 19.97
CA MET A 2 -23.64 -4.83 18.77
C MET A 2 -24.50 -4.41 17.58
N GLU A 3 -25.82 -4.28 17.74
CA GLU A 3 -26.72 -3.82 16.68
C GLU A 3 -26.27 -2.50 16.06
N LYS A 4 -25.94 -1.52 16.91
CA LYS A 4 -25.49 -0.19 16.44
C LYS A 4 -24.23 -0.24 15.58
N ILE A 5 -23.24 -1.07 15.94
CA ILE A 5 -21.99 -1.18 15.15
C ILE A 5 -22.20 -2.00 13.88
N ILE A 6 -23.13 -2.94 13.84
CA ILE A 6 -23.54 -3.68 12.63
C ILE A 6 -24.23 -2.72 11.65
N ASP A 7 -25.18 -1.94 12.12
CA ASP A 7 -25.86 -0.95 11.28
C ASP A 7 -24.86 0.05 10.69
N LEU A 8 -23.92 0.50 11.51
CA LEU A 8 -22.86 1.43 11.07
C LEU A 8 -21.90 0.78 10.05
N LEU A 9 -21.54 -0.49 10.24
CA LEU A 9 -20.73 -1.26 9.31
C LEU A 9 -21.34 -1.26 7.90
N HIS A 10 -22.64 -1.48 7.81
CA HIS A 10 -23.33 -1.60 6.53
C HIS A 10 -23.67 -0.24 5.92
N SER A 11 -24.16 0.72 6.72
CA SER A 11 -24.56 2.05 6.24
C SER A 11 -23.37 2.95 5.89
N GLY A 12 -22.27 2.85 6.63
CA GLY A 12 -21.10 3.73 6.50
C GLY A 12 -20.05 3.27 5.50
N GLY A 13 -20.22 2.07 4.88
CA GLY A 13 -19.23 1.53 3.96
C GLY A 13 -17.89 1.11 4.60
N TYR A 14 -17.86 0.97 5.92
CA TYR A 14 -16.67 0.57 6.68
C TYR A 14 -16.31 -0.90 6.46
N SER A 15 -15.05 -1.26 6.65
CA SER A 15 -14.59 -2.66 6.67
C SER A 15 -14.77 -3.30 8.05
N CYS A 16 -14.55 -2.50 9.09
CA CYS A 16 -14.64 -2.91 10.48
C CYS A 16 -15.13 -1.75 11.36
N VAL A 17 -15.92 -2.05 12.38
CA VAL A 17 -16.41 -1.11 13.40
C VAL A 17 -16.23 -1.74 14.77
N ILE A 18 -15.63 -1.00 15.70
CA ILE A 18 -15.36 -1.48 17.06
C ILE A 18 -16.03 -0.52 18.04
N GLY A 19 -16.78 -1.08 19.00
CA GLY A 19 -17.44 -0.32 20.04
C GLY A 19 -17.01 -0.79 21.43
N ASN A 20 -16.62 0.15 22.31
CA ASN A 20 -16.32 -0.11 23.70
C ASN A 20 -16.94 0.98 24.59
N GLY A 21 -17.83 0.60 25.50
CA GLY A 21 -18.60 1.56 26.30
C GLY A 21 -19.41 2.50 25.41
N THR A 22 -19.11 3.79 25.46
CA THR A 22 -19.77 4.82 24.65
C THR A 22 -18.99 5.16 23.38
N GLU A 23 -17.74 4.74 23.28
CA GLU A 23 -16.86 5.04 22.15
C GLU A 23 -17.04 4.04 21.02
N ILE A 24 -17.07 4.56 19.78
CA ILE A 24 -17.10 3.75 18.54
C ILE A 24 -15.99 4.25 17.62
N ARG A 25 -15.19 3.33 17.11
CA ARG A 25 -14.17 3.59 16.09
C ARG A 25 -14.49 2.83 14.82
N THR A 26 -14.27 3.48 13.68
CA THR A 26 -14.59 2.96 12.34
C THR A 26 -13.32 2.85 11.52
N PHE A 27 -13.23 1.81 10.69
CA PHE A 27 -12.05 1.47 9.91
C PHE A 27 -12.45 1.17 8.46
N THR A 28 -11.60 1.52 7.52
CA THR A 28 -11.85 1.38 6.09
C THR A 28 -10.81 0.54 5.38
N GLN A 29 -9.66 0.29 6.00
CA GLN A 29 -8.62 -0.54 5.40
C GLN A 29 -9.07 -2.01 5.37
N ARG A 30 -8.63 -2.70 4.35
CA ARG A 30 -8.93 -4.13 4.24
C ARG A 30 -7.84 -4.97 4.91
N GLY A 31 -8.26 -6.07 5.50
CA GLY A 31 -7.39 -7.01 6.18
C GLY A 31 -7.08 -6.61 7.62
N VAL A 32 -6.00 -7.12 8.16
CA VAL A 32 -5.69 -7.02 9.60
C VAL A 32 -4.97 -5.74 10.01
N ALA A 33 -4.65 -4.84 9.06
CA ALA A 33 -3.78 -3.69 9.34
C ALA A 33 -4.36 -2.75 10.39
N ASP A 34 -5.64 -2.39 10.26
CA ASP A 34 -6.33 -1.52 11.21
C ASP A 34 -6.39 -2.13 12.62
N LEU A 35 -6.71 -3.42 12.72
CA LEU A 35 -6.74 -4.14 14.00
C LEU A 35 -5.35 -4.23 14.63
N TYR A 36 -4.32 -4.49 13.82
CA TYR A 36 -2.94 -4.52 14.28
C TYR A 36 -2.49 -3.16 14.80
N ASP A 37 -2.76 -2.09 14.05
CA ASP A 37 -2.39 -0.74 14.44
C ASP A 37 -3.13 -0.32 15.72
N LEU A 38 -4.41 -0.62 15.84
CA LEU A 38 -5.18 -0.38 17.05
C LEU A 38 -4.61 -1.15 18.25
N PHE A 39 -4.31 -2.44 18.09
CA PHE A 39 -3.72 -3.24 19.15
C PHE A 39 -2.36 -2.70 19.62
N ARG A 40 -1.55 -2.16 18.70
CA ARG A 40 -0.24 -1.56 19.02
C ARG A 40 -0.34 -0.20 19.68
N GLN A 41 -1.32 0.61 19.30
CA GLN A 41 -1.45 2.00 19.76
C GLN A 41 -2.32 2.12 21.01
N ASP A 42 -3.41 1.37 21.08
CA ASP A 42 -4.39 1.44 22.17
C ASP A 42 -5.03 0.05 22.43
N PRO A 43 -4.25 -0.89 23.00
CA PRO A 43 -4.77 -2.21 23.33
C PRO A 43 -5.89 -2.18 24.37
N SER A 44 -5.93 -1.14 25.21
CA SER A 44 -6.95 -0.98 26.24
C SER A 44 -8.34 -0.78 25.65
N PHE A 45 -8.46 -0.12 24.50
CA PHE A 45 -9.73 0.07 23.81
C PHE A 45 -10.30 -1.26 23.30
N MET A 46 -9.47 -2.22 22.95
CA MET A 46 -9.94 -3.53 22.47
C MET A 46 -10.48 -4.41 23.60
N LYS A 47 -9.98 -4.25 24.82
CA LYS A 47 -10.34 -5.11 25.94
C LYS A 47 -11.83 -4.99 26.30
N GLY A 48 -12.56 -6.09 26.15
CA GLY A 48 -14.00 -6.15 26.41
C GLY A 48 -14.89 -5.48 25.34
N ALA A 49 -14.28 -5.01 24.23
CA ALA A 49 -15.02 -4.39 23.14
C ALA A 49 -15.90 -5.38 22.36
N CYS A 50 -16.85 -4.82 21.60
CA CYS A 50 -17.60 -5.51 20.56
C CYS A 50 -17.03 -5.10 19.19
N ILE A 51 -16.94 -6.03 18.26
CA ILE A 51 -16.46 -5.77 16.90
C ILE A 51 -17.45 -6.28 15.86
N ALA A 52 -17.66 -5.50 14.82
CA ALA A 52 -18.37 -5.90 13.61
C ALA A 52 -17.42 -5.75 12.41
N ASP A 53 -17.21 -6.81 11.66
CA ASP A 53 -16.28 -6.85 10.52
C ASP A 53 -16.91 -7.55 9.32
N LYS A 54 -16.58 -7.11 8.11
CA LYS A 54 -17.09 -7.74 6.90
C LYS A 54 -16.46 -9.11 6.64
N VAL A 55 -15.18 -9.30 6.97
CA VAL A 55 -14.45 -10.53 6.63
C VAL A 55 -13.43 -10.89 7.70
N ILE A 56 -13.66 -11.96 8.42
CA ILE A 56 -12.79 -12.44 9.48
C ILE A 56 -12.09 -13.74 9.08
N GLY A 57 -10.78 -13.68 8.88
CA GLY A 57 -9.89 -14.82 8.74
C GLY A 57 -9.13 -15.10 10.04
N LYS A 58 -8.36 -16.20 10.05
CA LYS A 58 -7.64 -16.69 11.25
C LYS A 58 -6.70 -15.63 11.86
N ALA A 59 -6.01 -14.85 11.03
CA ALA A 59 -5.12 -13.79 11.50
C ALA A 59 -5.88 -12.69 12.25
N ALA A 60 -7.03 -12.22 11.72
CA ALA A 60 -7.87 -11.22 12.38
C ALA A 60 -8.42 -11.77 13.71
N ALA A 61 -8.90 -13.01 13.72
CA ALA A 61 -9.36 -13.69 14.94
C ALA A 61 -8.25 -13.74 16.01
N GLY A 62 -7.00 -14.03 15.61
CA GLY A 62 -5.85 -14.03 16.54
C GLY A 62 -5.63 -12.66 17.20
N LEU A 63 -5.75 -11.55 16.45
CA LEU A 63 -5.66 -10.21 17.02
C LEU A 63 -6.84 -9.88 17.94
N MET A 64 -8.04 -10.34 17.61
CA MET A 64 -9.23 -10.18 18.47
C MET A 64 -9.07 -10.90 19.81
N VAL A 65 -8.52 -12.12 19.78
CA VAL A 65 -8.20 -12.87 21.02
C VAL A 65 -7.15 -12.14 21.84
N LEU A 66 -6.04 -11.70 21.22
CA LEU A 66 -4.99 -10.93 21.91
C LEU A 66 -5.51 -9.63 22.50
N GLY A 67 -6.37 -8.93 21.78
CA GLY A 67 -6.99 -7.68 22.22
C GLY A 67 -8.04 -7.88 23.30
N GLY A 68 -8.46 -9.12 23.59
CA GLY A 68 -9.48 -9.40 24.58
C GLY A 68 -10.88 -8.92 24.19
N ILE A 69 -11.22 -9.03 22.90
CA ILE A 69 -12.55 -8.74 22.39
C ILE A 69 -13.57 -9.66 23.06
N ARG A 70 -14.72 -9.12 23.42
CA ARG A 70 -15.79 -9.86 24.09
C ARG A 70 -16.78 -10.50 23.13
N GLN A 71 -17.14 -9.77 22.07
CA GLN A 71 -18.19 -10.18 21.15
C GLN A 71 -17.85 -9.77 19.72
N VAL A 72 -18.12 -10.66 18.76
CA VAL A 72 -17.77 -10.51 17.37
C VAL A 72 -18.99 -10.74 16.47
N TYR A 73 -19.17 -9.88 15.49
CA TYR A 73 -20.06 -10.09 14.35
C TYR A 73 -19.25 -10.09 13.05
N ALA A 74 -19.58 -10.99 12.12
CA ALA A 74 -18.94 -11.09 10.82
C ALA A 74 -19.95 -11.28 9.70
N ASP A 75 -19.81 -10.54 8.57
CA ASP A 75 -20.55 -10.91 7.36
C ASP A 75 -20.03 -12.25 6.80
N VAL A 76 -18.70 -12.43 6.80
CA VAL A 76 -18.05 -13.67 6.38
C VAL A 76 -16.96 -14.05 7.38
N ILE A 77 -16.96 -15.30 7.84
CA ILE A 77 -15.93 -15.81 8.73
C ILE A 77 -15.40 -17.16 8.22
N SER A 78 -14.09 -17.40 8.36
CA SER A 78 -13.52 -18.72 8.04
C SER A 78 -13.68 -19.70 9.19
N GLN A 79 -13.75 -21.02 8.87
CA GLN A 79 -13.80 -22.07 9.87
C GLN A 79 -12.63 -22.00 10.89
N PRO A 80 -11.36 -21.80 10.45
CA PRO A 80 -10.25 -21.64 11.38
C PRO A 80 -10.37 -20.43 12.31
N ALA A 81 -10.94 -19.30 11.80
CA ALA A 81 -11.18 -18.11 12.60
C ALA A 81 -12.26 -18.36 13.67
N LEU A 82 -13.37 -18.97 13.27
CA LEU A 82 -14.47 -19.30 14.17
C LEU A 82 -14.02 -20.25 15.29
N ALA A 83 -13.27 -21.29 14.94
CA ALA A 83 -12.73 -22.24 15.94
C ALA A 83 -11.82 -21.51 16.95
N LEU A 84 -10.94 -20.61 16.47
CA LEU A 84 -10.03 -19.86 17.34
C LEU A 84 -10.79 -18.94 18.31
N LEU A 85 -11.83 -18.24 17.84
CA LEU A 85 -12.65 -17.36 18.67
C LEU A 85 -13.46 -18.16 19.72
N HIS A 86 -14.04 -19.29 19.32
CA HIS A 86 -14.77 -20.18 20.25
C HIS A 86 -13.86 -20.76 21.33
N ASN A 87 -12.65 -21.19 20.98
CA ASN A 87 -11.67 -21.69 21.94
C ASN A 87 -11.25 -20.61 22.97
N ALA A 88 -11.34 -19.33 22.59
CA ALA A 88 -11.11 -18.20 23.47
C ALA A 88 -12.37 -17.73 24.23
N ASN A 89 -13.49 -18.46 24.15
CA ASN A 89 -14.78 -18.12 24.75
C ASN A 89 -15.33 -16.74 24.32
N ILE A 90 -15.06 -16.33 23.07
CA ILE A 90 -15.61 -15.12 22.49
C ILE A 90 -16.96 -15.44 21.86
N GLU A 91 -17.97 -14.62 22.16
CA GLU A 91 -19.29 -14.75 21.55
C GLU A 91 -19.23 -14.31 20.07
N VAL A 92 -19.65 -15.19 19.15
CA VAL A 92 -19.55 -14.94 17.71
C VAL A 92 -20.92 -15.10 17.03
N SER A 93 -21.32 -14.08 16.28
CA SER A 93 -22.43 -14.14 15.31
C SER A 93 -21.92 -13.86 13.92
N TYR A 94 -22.50 -14.51 12.91
CA TYR A 94 -22.07 -14.35 11.52
C TYR A 94 -23.18 -14.61 10.53
N VAL A 95 -23.04 -14.06 9.30
CA VAL A 95 -23.96 -14.31 8.20
C VAL A 95 -23.53 -15.54 7.42
N ARG A 96 -22.24 -15.67 7.10
CA ARG A 96 -21.72 -16.75 6.27
C ARG A 96 -20.42 -17.34 6.82
N LEU A 97 -20.42 -18.66 6.98
CA LEU A 97 -19.23 -19.45 7.29
C LEU A 97 -18.63 -20.00 5.99
N VAL A 98 -17.31 -19.86 5.85
CA VAL A 98 -16.56 -20.39 4.70
C VAL A 98 -15.39 -21.26 5.18
N PRO A 99 -14.93 -22.24 4.37
CA PRO A 99 -13.78 -23.07 4.76
C PRO A 99 -12.51 -22.24 5.02
N PHE A 100 -12.28 -21.21 4.19
CA PHE A 100 -11.15 -20.29 4.27
C PHE A 100 -11.50 -18.95 3.61
N ILE A 101 -10.77 -17.90 3.92
CA ILE A 101 -10.88 -16.61 3.23
C ILE A 101 -10.06 -16.67 1.95
N GLU A 102 -10.70 -16.31 0.83
CA GLU A 102 -10.06 -16.19 -0.48
C GLU A 102 -9.29 -14.88 -0.63
N ASN A 103 -8.30 -14.88 -1.52
CA ASN A 103 -7.64 -13.67 -1.97
C ASN A 103 -8.57 -12.82 -2.87
N ARG A 104 -8.10 -11.63 -3.30
CA ARG A 104 -8.96 -10.65 -4.01
C ARG A 104 -9.40 -11.11 -5.39
N ASP A 105 -8.57 -11.82 -6.09
CA ASP A 105 -8.76 -12.36 -7.45
C ASP A 105 -9.42 -13.74 -7.43
N LYS A 106 -9.75 -14.26 -6.24
CA LYS A 106 -10.37 -15.57 -6.03
C LYS A 106 -9.58 -16.73 -6.62
N SER A 107 -8.27 -16.54 -6.83
CA SER A 107 -7.37 -17.55 -7.37
C SER A 107 -6.88 -18.55 -6.30
N GLY A 108 -7.14 -18.29 -5.04
CA GLY A 108 -6.72 -19.12 -3.92
C GLY A 108 -6.95 -18.50 -2.56
N TRP A 109 -6.31 -19.04 -1.54
CA TRP A 109 -6.44 -18.56 -0.19
C TRP A 109 -5.79 -17.18 0.01
N CYS A 110 -6.35 -16.42 0.93
CA CYS A 110 -5.70 -15.20 1.41
C CYS A 110 -4.30 -15.54 1.96
N PRO A 111 -3.25 -14.77 1.63
CA PRO A 111 -1.89 -15.06 2.08
C PRO A 111 -1.73 -15.20 3.60
N LEU A 112 -2.46 -14.39 4.38
CA LEU A 112 -2.47 -14.51 5.84
C LEU A 112 -3.23 -15.75 6.33
N GLU A 113 -4.31 -16.13 5.66
CA GLU A 113 -5.03 -17.37 5.97
C GLU A 113 -4.12 -18.58 5.76
N THR A 114 -3.39 -18.62 4.65
CA THR A 114 -2.38 -19.66 4.35
C THR A 114 -1.27 -19.67 5.40
N ALA A 115 -0.72 -18.52 5.75
CA ALA A 115 0.39 -18.42 6.68
C ALA A 115 0.01 -18.80 8.12
N CYS A 116 -1.25 -18.61 8.51
CA CYS A 116 -1.78 -18.98 9.84
C CYS A 116 -2.42 -20.37 9.87
N TYR A 117 -2.48 -21.08 8.73
CA TYR A 117 -3.08 -22.42 8.66
C TYR A 117 -2.29 -23.41 9.53
N GLY A 118 -2.98 -24.17 10.37
CA GLY A 118 -2.35 -25.12 11.30
C GLY A 118 -1.67 -24.50 12.54
N ILE A 119 -1.59 -23.17 12.64
CA ILE A 119 -0.96 -22.50 13.80
C ILE A 119 -2.00 -22.30 14.91
N GLU A 120 -1.75 -22.88 16.09
CA GLU A 120 -2.63 -22.78 17.24
C GLU A 120 -2.19 -21.68 18.23
N SER A 121 -0.90 -21.34 18.24
CA SER A 121 -0.35 -20.32 19.13
C SER A 121 -0.72 -18.90 18.67
N ILE A 122 -1.43 -18.19 19.53
CA ILE A 122 -1.83 -16.79 19.28
C ILE A 122 -0.60 -15.89 19.13
N GLN A 123 0.46 -16.12 19.89
CA GLN A 123 1.72 -15.38 19.83
C GLN A 123 2.43 -15.60 18.48
N GLU A 124 2.36 -16.81 17.95
CA GLU A 124 2.92 -17.13 16.64
C GLU A 124 2.12 -16.47 15.50
N ILE A 125 0.78 -16.52 15.58
CA ILE A 125 -0.10 -15.77 14.67
C ILE A 125 0.25 -14.28 14.66
N PHE A 126 0.46 -13.69 15.83
CA PHE A 126 0.84 -12.28 15.96
C PHE A 126 2.18 -11.99 15.25
N ARG A 127 3.20 -12.81 15.43
CA ARG A 127 4.50 -12.66 14.74
C ARG A 127 4.36 -12.78 13.21
N ILE A 128 3.51 -13.69 12.75
CA ILE A 128 3.21 -13.83 11.31
C ILE A 128 2.61 -12.53 10.77
N ILE A 129 1.67 -11.93 11.48
CA ILE A 129 1.05 -10.65 11.10
C ILE A 129 2.08 -9.52 11.07
N GLU A 130 2.93 -9.40 12.10
CA GLU A 130 4.00 -8.39 12.15
C GLU A 130 4.93 -8.50 10.94
N ASN A 131 5.42 -9.70 10.65
CA ASN A 131 6.30 -9.97 9.51
C ASN A 131 5.61 -9.67 8.16
N PHE A 132 4.34 -9.99 8.04
CA PHE A 132 3.56 -9.74 6.84
C PHE A 132 3.36 -8.23 6.59
N LEU A 133 2.94 -7.50 7.62
CA LEU A 133 2.70 -6.06 7.52
C LEU A 133 4.00 -5.27 7.31
N SER A 134 5.10 -5.66 7.95
CA SER A 134 6.40 -5.03 7.75
C SER A 134 6.89 -5.15 6.31
N LYS A 135 6.75 -6.31 5.68
CA LYS A 135 7.10 -6.54 4.26
C LYS A 135 6.27 -5.66 3.32
N ILE A 136 4.97 -5.50 3.59
CA ILE A 136 4.09 -4.64 2.78
C ILE A 136 4.48 -3.17 2.94
N ARG A 137 4.77 -2.71 4.16
CA ARG A 137 5.17 -1.32 4.46
C ARG A 137 6.52 -0.99 3.82
N MET A 138 7.50 -1.89 3.88
CA MET A 138 8.79 -1.72 3.21
C MET A 138 8.64 -1.58 1.69
N LYS A 139 7.81 -2.42 1.04
CA LYS A 139 7.53 -2.30 -0.40
C LYS A 139 6.93 -0.95 -0.78
N LYS A 140 5.98 -0.44 0.00
CA LYS A 140 5.37 0.88 -0.25
C LYS A 140 6.39 2.02 -0.12
N ASN A 141 7.24 1.99 0.91
CA ASN A 141 8.26 2.99 1.13
C ASN A 141 9.32 2.99 0.02
N LEU A 142 9.78 1.82 -0.41
CA LEU A 142 10.76 1.68 -1.51
C LEU A 142 10.21 2.24 -2.82
N LEU A 143 8.94 1.96 -3.14
CA LEU A 143 8.29 2.49 -4.34
C LEU A 143 8.15 4.03 -4.27
N GLY A 144 7.85 4.57 -3.10
CA GLY A 144 7.79 6.02 -2.87
C GLY A 144 9.16 6.70 -3.07
N ILE A 145 10.24 6.10 -2.58
CA ILE A 145 11.60 6.61 -2.74
C ILE A 145 12.01 6.59 -4.22
N LEU A 146 11.73 5.51 -4.95
CA LEU A 146 12.01 5.39 -6.39
C LEU A 146 11.29 6.47 -7.21
N LEU A 147 10.02 6.76 -6.89
CA LEU A 147 9.27 7.82 -7.55
C LEU A 147 9.88 9.20 -7.28
N VAL A 148 10.26 9.51 -6.04
CA VAL A 148 10.91 10.78 -5.69
C VAL A 148 12.26 10.93 -6.40
N CYS A 149 13.08 9.87 -6.46
CA CYS A 149 14.34 9.88 -7.20
C CYS A 149 14.15 10.10 -8.70
N ALA A 150 13.10 9.52 -9.30
CA ALA A 150 12.78 9.73 -10.72
C ALA A 150 12.36 11.18 -11.03
N PHE A 151 11.64 11.84 -10.10
CA PHE A 151 11.29 13.26 -10.24
C PHE A 151 12.51 14.18 -10.06
N LEU A 152 13.42 13.87 -9.14
CA LEU A 152 14.65 14.66 -8.93
C LEU A 152 15.62 14.56 -10.12
N SER A 153 15.74 13.37 -10.74
CA SER A 153 16.59 13.20 -11.94
C SER A 153 16.07 13.94 -13.17
N SER A 154 14.76 14.08 -13.34
CA SER A 154 14.19 14.86 -14.46
C SER A 154 14.39 16.37 -14.30
N SER A 155 14.46 16.90 -13.09
CA SER A 155 14.75 18.32 -12.84
C SER A 155 16.24 18.67 -13.05
N LEU A 156 17.17 17.75 -12.85
CA LEU A 156 18.60 17.97 -13.13
C LEU A 156 18.89 18.03 -14.64
N GLN A 157 18.18 17.27 -15.47
CA GLN A 157 18.36 17.34 -16.93
C GLN A 157 17.84 18.64 -17.55
N ALA A 158 16.86 19.30 -16.93
CA ALA A 158 16.37 20.59 -17.39
C ALA A 158 17.36 21.74 -17.11
N GLN A 159 18.23 21.65 -16.11
CA GLN A 159 19.26 22.67 -15.82
C GLN A 159 20.50 22.54 -16.71
N VAL A 160 20.89 21.32 -17.09
CA VAL A 160 22.05 21.13 -18.00
C VAL A 160 21.76 21.59 -19.43
N ARG A 161 20.52 21.63 -19.88
CA ARG A 161 20.16 22.14 -21.20
C ARG A 161 20.10 23.67 -21.33
N LYS A 162 20.13 24.42 -20.25
CA LYS A 162 20.09 25.89 -20.29
C LYS A 162 21.44 26.55 -20.40
N ASP A 163 22.53 25.86 -20.11
CA ASP A 163 23.86 26.48 -20.11
C ASP A 163 24.67 26.26 -21.39
N THR A 164 24.12 25.56 -22.42
CA THR A 164 24.85 25.28 -23.67
C THR A 164 24.43 26.21 -24.81
N THR A 165 23.64 27.23 -24.56
CA THR A 165 23.17 28.15 -25.64
C THR A 165 23.60 29.61 -25.42
N GLN A 166 24.63 29.90 -24.62
CA GLN A 166 25.22 31.22 -24.53
C GLN A 166 26.76 31.13 -24.47
N ALA A 167 27.38 30.80 -25.60
CA ALA A 167 28.77 31.16 -25.88
C ALA A 167 28.94 31.36 -27.39
N GLY A 168 28.12 32.24 -27.96
CA GLY A 168 28.44 32.88 -29.24
C GLY A 168 29.02 34.24 -28.90
N HIS A 169 30.27 34.31 -28.49
CA HIS A 169 31.00 35.57 -28.51
C HIS A 169 31.33 35.86 -29.97
N ASN A 170 30.59 36.77 -30.58
CA ASN A 170 31.01 37.46 -31.79
C ASN A 170 32.20 38.34 -31.42
N TYR A 171 33.41 37.89 -31.71
CA TYR A 171 34.58 38.77 -31.76
C TYR A 171 34.51 39.50 -33.07
N GLU A 172 34.14 40.75 -33.08
CA GLU A 172 34.37 41.69 -34.13
C GLU A 172 35.88 41.94 -34.19
N ILE A 173 36.58 41.32 -35.17
CA ILE A 173 38.00 41.60 -35.40
C ILE A 173 38.02 42.71 -36.42
N ASP A 174 38.24 43.94 -35.92
CA ASP A 174 38.49 45.14 -36.73
C ASP A 174 39.79 44.91 -37.52
N GLY A 175 39.75 44.94 -38.83
CA GLY A 175 40.90 45.23 -39.66
C GLY A 175 41.61 44.06 -40.38
N VAL A 176 40.96 42.89 -40.61
CA VAL A 176 41.54 41.91 -41.54
C VAL A 176 40.73 41.90 -42.85
N VAL A 177 41.20 42.62 -43.82
CA VAL A 177 40.71 42.50 -45.21
C VAL A 177 41.39 41.26 -45.83
N VAL A 178 40.66 40.17 -45.84
CA VAL A 178 41.03 39.01 -46.66
C VAL A 178 40.55 39.28 -48.07
N THR A 179 41.46 39.66 -48.98
CA THR A 179 41.19 39.70 -50.39
C THR A 179 41.09 38.27 -50.91
N GLY A 180 39.91 37.67 -50.75
CA GLY A 180 39.55 36.43 -51.43
C GLY A 180 39.31 36.69 -52.89
N THR A 181 39.74 35.81 -53.73
CA THR A 181 39.67 35.70 -55.17
C THR A 181 38.57 36.52 -55.86
N ARG A 182 38.98 37.31 -56.80
CA ARG A 182 38.28 38.37 -57.52
C ARG A 182 37.23 37.91 -58.53
N ASN A 183 36.85 36.62 -58.54
CA ASN A 183 35.82 36.14 -59.49
C ASN A 183 34.85 35.22 -58.75
N GLU A 184 33.60 35.59 -58.75
CA GLU A 184 32.51 34.66 -58.44
C GLU A 184 32.52 33.54 -59.47
N THR A 185 33.07 32.42 -59.13
CA THR A 185 33.00 31.20 -59.92
C THR A 185 31.70 30.49 -59.54
N ASP A 186 30.77 30.50 -60.50
CA ASP A 186 29.52 29.76 -60.37
C ASP A 186 29.84 28.27 -60.09
N ILE A 187 29.37 27.79 -58.97
CA ILE A 187 29.61 26.39 -58.49
C ILE A 187 29.16 25.32 -59.47
N ARG A 188 28.38 25.66 -60.46
CA ARG A 188 27.88 24.78 -61.52
C ARG A 188 28.95 24.35 -62.55
N HIS A 189 30.11 24.96 -62.55
CA HIS A 189 31.17 24.69 -63.56
C HIS A 189 32.45 24.08 -62.97
N LEU A 190 32.44 23.59 -61.74
CA LEU A 190 33.56 22.86 -61.21
C LEU A 190 33.49 21.38 -61.64
N PRO A 191 34.50 20.83 -62.30
CA PRO A 191 34.52 19.43 -62.70
C PRO A 191 34.63 18.55 -61.44
N MET A 192 33.65 17.70 -61.23
CA MET A 192 33.69 16.68 -60.24
C MET A 192 34.56 15.53 -60.71
N THR A 193 35.74 15.37 -60.18
CA THR A 193 36.52 14.13 -60.29
C THR A 193 36.00 13.14 -59.25
N ILE A 194 35.39 12.06 -59.73
CA ILE A 194 35.04 10.88 -58.92
C ILE A 194 36.20 9.90 -59.06
N SER A 195 36.81 9.54 -57.96
CA SER A 195 37.66 8.36 -57.79
C SER A 195 36.97 7.42 -56.82
#